data_b962dcd81126c08884530dfb61507989
#
_entry.id   b962dcd81126c08884530dfb61507989
#
_cell.length_a   1.000
_cell.length_b   1.000
_cell.length_c   1.000
_cell.angle_alpha   90.00
_cell.angle_beta   90.00
_cell.angle_gamma   90.00
#
_symmetry.space_group_name_H-M   'P 1'
#
loop_
_entity.id
_entity.type
_entity.pdbx_description
1 polymer ?
#
loop_
_entity_poly.entity_id
_entity_poly.type
_entity_poly.pdbx_seq_one_letter_code
_entity_poly.pdbx_strand_id
1 'polypeptide(L)'
;MEHLETCYNSLSKQTYKDFEIILVDNNSKDDSVKFTEKNYPDIKILKVNYNSGFAKAVNGGIKISIGEFTLLLNNDTECKEDFLEEMLKGFSDKDTGSVACKMINFYDRSIIDDAGDFIKLKGSPYARGHGDQDIGQYDRHKYIFGACAGAAMYKREIFYELGFFDEDFFAYYEDVDMSFRMQIAGYKCYYNPKAVCYHKRGATTKTMTGFETMLCEKNLIAVRLKNYPFLTLLKCSPYFMIVRIKRYYNFLTKHSSSLFMSAVKGYFKGLLEIPKSLRKRKFIQKSRTVSSEYLENILK
;
A
#
# COMPACT_ATOMS: atom_id res chain seq x y z
N MET A 1 8.69 -18.77 5.95
CA MET A 1 7.91 -20.00 6.22
C MET A 1 7.01 -19.86 7.44
N GLU A 2 7.54 -19.50 8.61
CA GLU A 2 6.78 -19.36 9.88
C GLU A 2 5.52 -18.49 9.78
N HIS A 3 5.53 -17.43 8.98
CA HIS A 3 4.40 -16.53 8.83
C HIS A 3 3.30 -17.10 7.92
N LEU A 4 3.65 -17.88 6.89
CA LEU A 4 2.71 -18.45 5.93
C LEU A 4 1.68 -19.37 6.59
N GLU A 5 2.11 -20.22 7.52
CA GLU A 5 1.20 -21.14 8.22
C GLU A 5 0.12 -20.38 9.00
N THR A 6 0.50 -19.35 9.76
CA THR A 6 -0.45 -18.50 10.48
C THR A 6 -1.46 -17.85 9.53
N CYS A 7 -0.95 -17.29 8.41
CA CYS A 7 -1.77 -16.63 7.40
C CYS A 7 -2.76 -17.63 6.78
N TYR A 8 -2.28 -18.77 6.28
CA TYR A 8 -3.13 -19.78 5.63
C TYR A 8 -4.17 -20.37 6.58
N ASN A 9 -3.78 -20.65 7.84
CA ASN A 9 -4.71 -21.13 8.86
C ASN A 9 -5.82 -20.11 9.15
N SER A 10 -5.52 -18.82 9.12
CA SER A 10 -6.54 -17.78 9.28
C SER A 10 -7.46 -17.67 8.06
N LEU A 11 -6.94 -17.88 6.87
CA LEU A 11 -7.74 -17.89 5.63
C LEU A 11 -8.62 -19.12 5.52
N SER A 12 -8.17 -20.29 5.94
CA SER A 12 -8.99 -21.51 5.92
C SER A 12 -10.24 -21.43 6.82
N LYS A 13 -10.18 -20.61 7.87
CA LYS A 13 -11.27 -20.36 8.82
C LYS A 13 -12.27 -19.28 8.39
N GLN A 14 -12.04 -18.58 7.25
CA GLN A 14 -12.94 -17.52 6.82
C GLN A 14 -14.39 -18.00 6.67
N THR A 15 -15.36 -17.19 7.08
CA THR A 15 -16.80 -17.47 6.91
C THR A 15 -17.20 -17.43 5.44
N TYR A 16 -16.69 -16.49 4.67
CA TYR A 16 -16.83 -16.45 3.21
C TYR A 16 -15.92 -17.50 2.57
N LYS A 17 -16.47 -18.35 1.69
CA LYS A 17 -15.75 -19.52 1.14
C LYS A 17 -15.45 -19.45 -0.36
N ASP A 18 -16.08 -18.54 -1.10
CA ASP A 18 -15.90 -18.43 -2.55
C ASP A 18 -14.70 -17.53 -2.87
N PHE A 19 -13.49 -18.05 -2.66
CA PHE A 19 -12.25 -17.34 -2.99
C PHE A 19 -11.13 -18.31 -3.38
N GLU A 20 -10.19 -17.80 -4.15
CA GLU A 20 -8.92 -18.47 -4.46
C GLU A 20 -7.75 -17.82 -3.70
N ILE A 21 -6.71 -18.59 -3.46
CA ILE A 21 -5.45 -18.07 -2.90
C ILE A 21 -4.37 -18.20 -3.97
N ILE A 22 -3.63 -17.12 -4.18
CA ILE A 22 -2.48 -17.07 -5.07
C ILE A 22 -1.27 -16.64 -4.25
N LEU A 23 -0.33 -17.56 -4.03
CA LEU A 23 0.99 -17.22 -3.49
C LEU A 23 1.85 -16.65 -4.61
N VAL A 24 2.30 -15.41 -4.46
CA VAL A 24 3.30 -14.82 -5.35
C VAL A 24 4.67 -14.92 -4.70
N ASP A 25 5.47 -15.89 -5.14
CA ASP A 25 6.85 -16.05 -4.69
C ASP A 25 7.79 -15.16 -5.50
N ASN A 26 8.32 -14.12 -4.86
CA ASN A 26 9.22 -13.14 -5.47
C ASN A 26 10.70 -13.52 -5.27
N ASN A 27 11.05 -14.79 -5.59
CA ASN A 27 12.38 -15.38 -5.47
C ASN A 27 12.82 -15.57 -4.00
N SER A 28 11.95 -16.12 -3.17
CA SER A 28 12.30 -16.52 -1.80
C SER A 28 13.46 -17.52 -1.77
N LYS A 29 14.28 -17.42 -0.75
CA LYS A 29 15.45 -18.31 -0.56
C LYS A 29 15.23 -19.38 0.50
N ASP A 30 14.07 -19.35 1.14
CA ASP A 30 13.64 -20.33 2.14
C ASP A 30 12.72 -21.39 1.51
N ASP A 31 12.23 -22.32 2.32
CA ASP A 31 11.36 -23.41 1.88
C ASP A 31 9.87 -23.01 1.75
N SER A 32 9.54 -21.72 1.69
CA SER A 32 8.15 -21.24 1.61
C SER A 32 7.34 -21.88 0.47
N VAL A 33 7.93 -21.99 -0.72
CA VAL A 33 7.28 -22.61 -1.88
C VAL A 33 7.04 -24.09 -1.64
N LYS A 34 8.07 -24.85 -1.22
CA LYS A 34 7.95 -26.30 -0.94
C LYS A 34 6.93 -26.57 0.17
N PHE A 35 6.94 -25.73 1.20
CA PHE A 35 5.97 -25.80 2.30
C PHE A 35 4.54 -25.66 1.78
N THR A 36 4.29 -24.67 0.93
CA THR A 36 2.96 -24.43 0.33
C THR A 36 2.55 -25.58 -0.57
N GLU A 37 3.41 -26.03 -1.48
CA GLU A 37 3.13 -27.16 -2.40
C GLU A 37 2.78 -28.45 -1.63
N LYS A 38 3.44 -28.69 -0.50
CA LYS A 38 3.23 -29.90 0.30
C LYS A 38 1.96 -29.86 1.15
N ASN A 39 1.69 -28.71 1.81
CA ASN A 39 0.66 -28.65 2.85
C ASN A 39 -0.65 -27.97 2.39
N TYR A 40 -0.59 -27.20 1.26
CA TYR A 40 -1.71 -26.44 0.71
C TYR A 40 -1.76 -26.55 -0.82
N PRO A 41 -1.99 -27.76 -1.36
CA PRO A 41 -1.87 -28.06 -2.81
C PRO A 41 -2.87 -27.28 -3.67
N ASP A 42 -3.96 -26.79 -3.09
CA ASP A 42 -4.98 -26.00 -3.81
C ASP A 42 -4.58 -24.54 -4.02
N ILE A 43 -3.50 -24.06 -3.35
CA ILE A 43 -2.99 -22.71 -3.53
C ILE A 43 -2.24 -22.61 -4.85
N LYS A 44 -2.66 -21.69 -5.71
CA LYS A 44 -1.91 -21.36 -6.93
C LYS A 44 -0.60 -20.66 -6.58
N ILE A 45 0.51 -21.07 -7.19
CA ILE A 45 1.82 -20.46 -6.94
C ILE A 45 2.33 -19.81 -8.23
N LEU A 46 2.55 -18.49 -8.15
CA LEU A 46 3.27 -17.74 -9.18
C LEU A 46 4.72 -17.53 -8.73
N LYS A 47 5.66 -18.22 -9.38
CA LYS A 47 7.10 -18.10 -9.09
C LYS A 47 7.75 -17.07 -9.99
N VAL A 48 8.41 -16.08 -9.39
CA VAL A 48 9.23 -15.08 -10.10
C VAL A 48 10.70 -15.40 -9.88
N ASN A 49 11.48 -15.52 -10.95
CA ASN A 49 12.87 -16.03 -10.90
C ASN A 49 13.91 -15.03 -10.32
N TYR A 50 13.48 -13.82 -9.98
CA TYR A 50 14.32 -12.78 -9.37
C TYR A 50 13.48 -11.89 -8.48
N ASN A 51 14.08 -11.17 -7.54
CA ASN A 51 13.35 -10.19 -6.75
C ASN A 51 12.95 -8.99 -7.63
N SER A 52 11.72 -9.00 -8.08
CA SER A 52 11.13 -7.99 -8.98
C SER A 52 10.58 -6.75 -8.27
N GLY A 53 10.64 -6.72 -6.95
CA GLY A 53 9.96 -5.75 -6.10
C GLY A 53 8.50 -6.09 -5.84
N PHE A 54 7.90 -5.41 -4.86
CA PHE A 54 6.51 -5.65 -4.46
C PHE A 54 5.52 -5.35 -5.59
N ALA A 55 5.59 -4.16 -6.19
CA ALA A 55 4.64 -3.71 -7.21
C ALA A 55 4.55 -4.69 -8.40
N LYS A 56 5.69 -5.15 -8.92
CA LYS A 56 5.71 -6.07 -10.07
C LYS A 56 5.24 -7.46 -9.70
N ALA A 57 5.65 -7.96 -8.53
CA ALA A 57 5.23 -9.27 -8.04
C ALA A 57 3.69 -9.33 -7.88
N VAL A 58 3.12 -8.35 -7.19
CA VAL A 58 1.67 -8.23 -6.96
C VAL A 58 0.90 -8.10 -8.28
N ASN A 59 1.40 -7.31 -9.23
CA ASN A 59 0.80 -7.19 -10.56
C ASN A 59 0.71 -8.55 -11.27
N GLY A 60 1.71 -9.40 -11.09
CA GLY A 60 1.69 -10.78 -11.61
C GLY A 60 0.53 -11.59 -11.02
N GLY A 61 0.34 -11.54 -9.71
CA GLY A 61 -0.77 -12.19 -9.02
C GLY A 61 -2.14 -11.69 -9.48
N ILE A 62 -2.32 -10.35 -9.57
CA ILE A 62 -3.58 -9.74 -10.04
C ILE A 62 -3.94 -10.21 -11.46
N LYS A 63 -2.96 -10.32 -12.36
CA LYS A 63 -3.18 -10.71 -13.75
C LYS A 63 -3.70 -12.14 -13.90
N ILE A 64 -3.30 -13.04 -13.02
CA ILE A 64 -3.74 -14.45 -13.06
C ILE A 64 -4.94 -14.73 -12.15
N SER A 65 -5.37 -13.76 -11.33
CA SER A 65 -6.58 -13.89 -10.51
C SER A 65 -7.83 -13.83 -11.38
N ILE A 66 -8.88 -14.55 -10.95
CA ILE A 66 -10.16 -14.64 -11.68
C ILE A 66 -11.32 -14.01 -10.91
N GLY A 67 -11.16 -13.73 -9.61
CA GLY A 67 -12.19 -13.12 -8.77
C GLY A 67 -12.60 -11.72 -9.23
N GLU A 68 -13.80 -11.30 -8.90
CA GLU A 68 -14.32 -9.94 -9.13
C GLU A 68 -13.55 -8.93 -8.26
N PHE A 69 -13.19 -9.34 -7.06
CA PHE A 69 -12.39 -8.55 -6.13
C PHE A 69 -11.00 -9.18 -5.96
N THR A 70 -10.00 -8.36 -5.72
CA THR A 70 -8.63 -8.79 -5.43
C THR A 70 -8.24 -8.28 -4.05
N LEU A 71 -8.00 -9.18 -3.11
CA LEU A 71 -7.39 -8.87 -1.83
C LEU A 71 -5.88 -9.00 -1.95
N LEU A 72 -5.16 -7.93 -1.67
CA LEU A 72 -3.74 -7.97 -1.38
C LEU A 72 -3.57 -8.24 0.11
N LEU A 73 -2.79 -9.25 0.44
CA LEU A 73 -2.58 -9.65 1.83
C LEU A 73 -1.13 -10.06 2.03
N ASN A 74 -0.45 -9.40 2.94
CA ASN A 74 0.90 -9.80 3.34
C ASN A 74 0.86 -11.15 4.06
N ASN A 75 1.87 -11.97 3.82
CA ASN A 75 1.99 -13.30 4.41
C ASN A 75 2.29 -13.30 5.92
N ASP A 76 2.62 -12.16 6.50
CA ASP A 76 2.85 -11.95 7.94
C ASP A 76 1.61 -11.39 8.67
N THR A 77 0.41 -11.74 8.16
CA THR A 77 -0.87 -11.37 8.74
C THR A 77 -1.65 -12.56 9.28
N GLU A 78 -2.55 -12.31 10.23
CA GLU A 78 -3.59 -13.22 10.73
C GLU A 78 -4.93 -12.51 10.63
N CYS A 79 -5.89 -13.05 9.88
CA CYS A 79 -7.21 -12.46 9.68
C CYS A 79 -8.22 -13.01 10.69
N LYS A 80 -9.17 -12.17 11.16
CA LYS A 80 -10.35 -12.67 11.85
C LYS A 80 -11.20 -13.53 10.93
N GLU A 81 -12.03 -14.42 11.47
CA GLU A 81 -12.83 -15.39 10.70
C GLU A 81 -13.84 -14.74 9.76
N ASP A 82 -14.35 -13.54 10.08
CA ASP A 82 -15.31 -12.77 9.30
C ASP A 82 -14.64 -11.72 8.39
N PHE A 83 -13.31 -11.72 8.31
CA PHE A 83 -12.54 -10.66 7.64
C PHE A 83 -12.92 -10.46 6.17
N LEU A 84 -12.99 -11.53 5.38
CA LEU A 84 -13.33 -11.43 3.95
C LEU A 84 -14.77 -10.95 3.75
N GLU A 85 -15.70 -11.42 4.55
CA GLU A 85 -17.10 -10.99 4.51
C GLU A 85 -17.23 -9.49 4.82
N GLU A 86 -16.54 -9.03 5.86
CA GLU A 86 -16.52 -7.62 6.22
C GLU A 86 -15.86 -6.75 5.15
N MET A 87 -14.78 -7.22 4.51
CA MET A 87 -14.16 -6.51 3.39
C MET A 87 -15.13 -6.34 2.23
N LEU A 88 -15.88 -7.39 1.86
CA LEU A 88 -16.86 -7.36 0.76
C LEU A 88 -18.02 -6.39 1.04
N LYS A 89 -18.47 -6.24 2.30
CA LYS A 89 -19.52 -5.28 2.68
C LYS A 89 -19.14 -3.83 2.36
N GLY A 90 -17.86 -3.52 2.28
CA GLY A 90 -17.37 -2.20 1.91
C GLY A 90 -17.71 -1.77 0.48
N PHE A 91 -18.04 -2.69 -0.42
CA PHE A 91 -18.38 -2.40 -1.83
C PHE A 91 -19.87 -2.17 -2.07
N SER A 92 -20.65 -1.88 -1.03
CA SER A 92 -22.09 -1.57 -1.17
C SER A 92 -22.37 -0.28 -1.98
N ASP A 93 -21.42 0.66 -2.05
CA ASP A 93 -21.49 1.85 -2.90
C ASP A 93 -20.73 1.56 -4.22
N LYS A 94 -21.37 1.84 -5.36
CA LYS A 94 -20.79 1.61 -6.70
C LYS A 94 -19.46 2.36 -6.91
N ASP A 95 -19.31 3.53 -6.27
CA ASP A 95 -18.09 4.35 -6.38
C ASP A 95 -16.95 3.85 -5.47
N THR A 96 -17.19 2.85 -4.63
CA THR A 96 -16.13 2.22 -3.84
C THR A 96 -15.24 1.39 -4.75
N GLY A 97 -13.99 1.79 -4.87
CA GLY A 97 -12.98 1.09 -5.66
C GLY A 97 -12.05 0.22 -4.83
N SER A 98 -11.85 0.59 -3.55
CA SER A 98 -11.06 -0.21 -2.60
C SER A 98 -11.66 -0.16 -1.20
N VAL A 99 -11.30 -1.19 -0.42
CA VAL A 99 -11.65 -1.29 1.00
C VAL A 99 -10.39 -1.47 1.81
N ALA A 100 -10.24 -0.63 2.82
CA ALA A 100 -9.21 -0.74 3.85
C ALA A 100 -9.78 -1.40 5.10
N CYS A 101 -8.99 -2.24 5.74
CA CYS A 101 -9.30 -2.89 6.99
C CYS A 101 -8.66 -2.18 8.19
N LYS A 102 -9.01 -2.60 9.40
CA LYS A 102 -8.29 -2.28 10.62
C LYS A 102 -7.15 -3.29 10.80
N MET A 103 -5.92 -2.83 10.60
CA MET A 103 -4.73 -3.62 10.93
C MET A 103 -4.31 -3.33 12.37
N ILE A 104 -4.17 -4.38 13.15
CA ILE A 104 -3.77 -4.34 14.56
C ILE A 104 -2.38 -4.98 14.69
N ASN A 105 -1.57 -4.47 15.60
CA ASN A 105 -0.28 -5.09 15.89
C ASN A 105 -0.46 -6.54 16.37
N PHE A 106 0.25 -7.47 15.77
CA PHE A 106 0.11 -8.90 16.08
C PHE A 106 0.52 -9.23 17.51
N TYR A 107 1.57 -8.59 18.02
CA TYR A 107 2.16 -8.87 19.33
C TYR A 107 1.49 -8.11 20.46
N ASP A 108 0.93 -6.94 20.17
CA ASP A 108 0.13 -6.15 21.11
C ASP A 108 -1.18 -5.75 20.42
N ARG A 109 -2.22 -6.57 20.66
CA ARG A 109 -3.53 -6.42 20.03
C ARG A 109 -4.35 -5.21 20.54
N SER A 110 -3.79 -4.41 21.43
CA SER A 110 -4.37 -3.11 21.83
C SER A 110 -3.86 -1.94 20.98
N ILE A 111 -2.85 -2.17 20.12
CA ILE A 111 -2.18 -1.13 19.33
C ILE A 111 -2.58 -1.25 17.86
N ILE A 112 -3.00 -0.12 17.28
CA ILE A 112 -3.29 -0.03 15.84
C ILE A 112 -1.97 -0.04 15.06
N ASP A 113 -1.92 -0.87 14.03
CA ASP A 113 -0.84 -0.85 13.04
C ASP A 113 -1.20 0.07 11.87
N ASP A 114 -2.43 -0.02 11.35
CA ASP A 114 -2.93 0.82 10.27
C ASP A 114 -4.48 0.89 10.29
N ALA A 115 -5.01 2.07 10.18
CA ALA A 115 -6.44 2.33 10.00
C ALA A 115 -6.71 3.09 8.69
N GLY A 116 -5.93 2.78 7.67
CA GLY A 116 -5.96 3.37 6.34
C GLY A 116 -4.85 4.37 6.07
N ASP A 117 -4.43 4.42 4.82
CA ASP A 117 -3.39 5.32 4.36
C ASP A 117 -3.88 6.74 4.16
N PHE A 118 -3.03 7.67 4.55
CA PHE A 118 -3.23 9.10 4.35
C PHE A 118 -1.96 9.77 3.83
N ILE A 119 -2.14 10.92 3.19
CA ILE A 119 -1.05 11.80 2.83
C ILE A 119 -1.41 13.23 3.17
N LYS A 120 -0.51 13.92 3.86
CA LYS A 120 -0.69 15.36 4.12
C LYS A 120 -0.41 16.16 2.86
N LEU A 121 -1.29 17.09 2.50
CA LEU A 121 -1.17 17.93 1.29
C LEU A 121 0.23 18.53 1.11
N LYS A 122 0.86 18.98 2.20
CA LYS A 122 2.21 19.58 2.22
C LYS A 122 3.27 18.64 2.79
N GLY A 123 2.93 17.39 3.08
CA GLY A 123 3.76 16.45 3.83
C GLY A 123 4.09 15.17 3.08
N SER A 124 4.07 14.08 3.81
CA SER A 124 4.39 12.73 3.34
C SER A 124 3.24 11.78 3.67
N PRO A 125 3.16 10.64 2.98
CA PRO A 125 2.25 9.57 3.35
C PRO A 125 2.48 9.09 4.79
N TYR A 126 1.43 8.63 5.43
CA TYR A 126 1.47 8.03 6.77
C TYR A 126 0.30 7.07 6.98
N ALA A 127 0.53 6.04 7.79
CA ALA A 127 -0.50 5.13 8.24
C ALA A 127 -1.31 5.78 9.37
N ARG A 128 -2.62 5.91 9.21
CA ARG A 128 -3.50 6.51 10.23
C ARG A 128 -3.55 5.61 11.45
N GLY A 129 -3.37 6.22 12.64
CA GLY A 129 -3.45 5.51 13.91
C GLY A 129 -2.25 4.63 14.24
N HIS A 130 -1.18 4.64 13.41
CA HIS A 130 -0.02 3.81 13.67
C HIS A 130 0.62 4.09 15.03
N GLY A 131 0.66 3.07 15.88
CA GLY A 131 1.18 3.16 17.24
C GLY A 131 0.20 3.68 18.29
N ASP A 132 -1.02 4.09 17.89
CA ASP A 132 -2.06 4.51 18.81
C ASP A 132 -2.73 3.29 19.48
N GLN A 133 -3.18 3.44 20.71
CA GLN A 133 -4.06 2.48 21.36
C GLN A 133 -5.42 2.47 20.65
N ASP A 134 -5.97 1.27 20.37
CA ASP A 134 -7.31 1.11 19.78
C ASP A 134 -8.39 1.30 20.85
N ILE A 135 -8.98 2.50 20.85
CA ILE A 135 -10.14 2.85 21.69
C ILE A 135 -11.38 3.17 20.83
N GLY A 136 -11.38 2.74 19.55
CA GLY A 136 -12.46 2.99 18.60
C GLY A 136 -12.46 4.40 18.00
N GLN A 137 -11.41 5.20 18.20
CA GLN A 137 -11.33 6.59 17.74
C GLN A 137 -11.38 6.74 16.22
N TYR A 138 -11.03 5.70 15.46
CA TYR A 138 -11.08 5.68 13.99
C TYR A 138 -12.29 4.95 13.43
N ASP A 139 -13.15 4.37 14.23
CA ASP A 139 -14.27 3.50 13.77
C ASP A 139 -15.45 4.28 13.16
N ARG A 140 -15.43 5.62 13.23
CA ARG A 140 -16.47 6.48 12.69
C ARG A 140 -16.23 6.95 11.24
N HIS A 141 -15.04 6.74 10.70
CA HIS A 141 -14.66 7.24 9.37
C HIS A 141 -14.96 6.19 8.30
N LYS A 142 -15.92 6.52 7.41
CA LYS A 142 -16.38 5.64 6.34
C LYS A 142 -15.49 5.70 5.08
N TYR A 143 -15.16 6.91 4.61
CA TYR A 143 -14.31 7.12 3.44
C TYR A 143 -13.00 7.77 3.83
N ILE A 144 -11.91 7.27 3.25
CA ILE A 144 -10.54 7.68 3.55
C ILE A 144 -9.75 7.86 2.25
N PHE A 145 -8.53 8.35 2.34
CA PHE A 145 -7.68 8.58 1.16
C PHE A 145 -7.33 7.27 0.44
N GLY A 146 -6.87 6.24 1.16
CA GLY A 146 -6.41 5.00 0.55
C GLY A 146 -6.27 3.84 1.51
N ALA A 147 -5.98 2.68 0.97
CA ALA A 147 -5.76 1.44 1.71
C ALA A 147 -4.31 0.98 1.58
N CYS A 148 -3.73 0.56 2.69
CA CYS A 148 -2.40 -0.05 2.73
C CYS A 148 -2.40 -1.41 2.02
N ALA A 149 -1.54 -1.58 1.02
CA ALA A 149 -1.46 -2.82 0.24
C ALA A 149 -1.02 -4.06 1.06
N GLY A 150 -0.69 -3.88 2.32
CA GLY A 150 -0.45 -4.99 3.25
C GLY A 150 -1.70 -5.81 3.57
N ALA A 151 -2.90 -5.18 3.53
CA ALA A 151 -4.21 -5.83 3.67
C ALA A 151 -5.30 -4.93 3.07
N ALA A 152 -5.49 -4.98 1.76
CA ALA A 152 -6.43 -4.13 1.02
C ALA A 152 -7.17 -4.89 -0.05
N MET A 153 -8.48 -4.67 -0.18
CA MET A 153 -9.31 -5.26 -1.22
C MET A 153 -9.67 -4.22 -2.27
N TYR A 154 -9.60 -4.61 -3.53
CA TYR A 154 -9.88 -3.76 -4.70
C TYR A 154 -10.89 -4.43 -5.62
N LYS A 155 -11.75 -3.66 -6.30
CA LYS A 155 -12.40 -4.15 -7.51
C LYS A 155 -11.33 -4.45 -8.54
N ARG A 156 -11.29 -5.69 -9.04
CA ARG A 156 -10.25 -6.12 -10.00
C ARG A 156 -10.27 -5.29 -11.29
N GLU A 157 -11.44 -4.86 -11.75
CA GLU A 157 -11.59 -4.01 -12.95
C GLU A 157 -10.78 -2.71 -12.90
N ILE A 158 -10.58 -2.12 -11.70
CA ILE A 158 -9.81 -0.88 -11.50
C ILE A 158 -8.37 -1.00 -12.01
N PHE A 159 -7.75 -2.18 -11.87
CA PHE A 159 -6.40 -2.40 -12.39
C PHE A 159 -6.34 -2.37 -13.91
N TYR A 160 -7.41 -2.75 -14.58
CA TYR A 160 -7.50 -2.69 -16.05
C TYR A 160 -7.89 -1.30 -16.54
N GLU A 161 -8.68 -0.55 -15.80
CA GLU A 161 -9.09 0.79 -16.13
C GLU A 161 -8.00 1.84 -15.85
N LEU A 162 -7.47 1.85 -14.62
CA LEU A 162 -6.51 2.87 -14.18
C LEU A 162 -5.04 2.43 -14.34
N GLY A 163 -4.81 1.18 -14.76
CA GLY A 163 -3.51 0.54 -14.81
C GLY A 163 -3.10 -0.09 -13.48
N PHE A 164 -2.24 -1.07 -13.56
CA PHE A 164 -1.71 -1.82 -12.42
C PHE A 164 -0.83 -0.94 -11.51
N PHE A 165 -0.30 -1.51 -10.43
CA PHE A 165 0.71 -0.81 -9.61
C PHE A 165 1.90 -0.42 -10.47
N ASP A 166 2.42 0.78 -10.25
CA ASP A 166 3.56 1.28 -11.02
C ASP A 166 4.85 0.56 -10.62
N GLU A 167 5.35 -0.31 -11.51
CA GLU A 167 6.53 -1.15 -11.26
C GLU A 167 7.83 -0.35 -11.03
N ASP A 168 7.87 0.94 -11.40
CA ASP A 168 9.02 1.80 -11.14
C ASP A 168 9.23 2.10 -9.66
N PHE A 169 8.19 1.91 -8.84
CA PHE A 169 8.32 2.06 -7.38
C PHE A 169 9.19 0.96 -6.78
N PHE A 170 9.18 -0.23 -7.33
CA PHE A 170 9.76 -1.43 -6.74
C PHE A 170 9.03 -1.87 -5.47
N ALA A 171 9.06 -1.03 -4.43
CA ALA A 171 8.30 -1.15 -3.18
C ALA A 171 8.15 0.23 -2.54
N TYR A 172 7.18 0.38 -1.66
CA TYR A 172 6.78 1.60 -0.92
C TYR A 172 6.17 2.70 -1.78
N TYR A 173 4.99 3.15 -1.37
CA TYR A 173 4.16 4.18 -1.98
C TYR A 173 3.52 3.81 -3.33
N GLU A 174 3.62 2.56 -3.80
CA GLU A 174 2.84 2.07 -4.94
C GLU A 174 1.34 2.06 -4.65
N ASP A 175 0.96 1.75 -3.39
CA ASP A 175 -0.41 1.81 -2.87
C ASP A 175 -0.92 3.25 -2.73
N VAL A 176 -0.07 4.16 -2.26
CA VAL A 176 -0.35 5.60 -2.23
C VAL A 176 -0.58 6.13 -3.65
N ASP A 177 0.23 5.71 -4.62
CA ASP A 177 0.06 6.09 -6.03
C ASP A 177 -1.26 5.55 -6.61
N MET A 178 -1.59 4.30 -6.32
CA MET A 178 -2.86 3.70 -6.73
C MET A 178 -4.04 4.42 -6.10
N SER A 179 -3.98 4.69 -4.80
CA SER A 179 -5.00 5.45 -4.08
C SER A 179 -5.23 6.83 -4.70
N PHE A 180 -4.16 7.54 -5.06
CA PHE A 180 -4.29 8.80 -5.81
C PHE A 180 -5.00 8.64 -7.15
N ARG A 181 -4.59 7.65 -7.95
CA ARG A 181 -5.21 7.40 -9.27
C ARG A 181 -6.70 7.11 -9.14
N MET A 182 -7.07 6.34 -8.13
CA MET A 182 -8.47 6.06 -7.81
C MET A 182 -9.23 7.33 -7.41
N GLN A 183 -8.70 8.13 -6.48
CA GLN A 183 -9.30 9.39 -6.06
C GLN A 183 -9.45 10.39 -7.23
N ILE A 184 -8.44 10.46 -8.11
CA ILE A 184 -8.46 11.29 -9.31
C ILE A 184 -9.57 10.88 -10.28
N ALA A 185 -9.79 9.57 -10.44
CA ALA A 185 -10.85 9.00 -11.28
C ALA A 185 -12.24 9.02 -10.63
N GLY A 186 -12.37 9.46 -9.38
CA GLY A 186 -13.65 9.55 -8.66
C GLY A 186 -14.01 8.32 -7.83
N TYR A 187 -13.15 7.31 -7.80
CA TYR A 187 -13.33 6.17 -6.92
C TYR A 187 -12.99 6.51 -5.46
N LYS A 188 -13.69 5.87 -4.53
CA LYS A 188 -13.54 6.06 -3.09
C LYS A 188 -12.86 4.86 -2.45
N CYS A 189 -12.14 5.08 -1.36
CA CYS A 189 -11.67 4.04 -0.47
C CYS A 189 -12.57 3.98 0.77
N TYR A 190 -13.23 2.84 0.99
CA TYR A 190 -14.03 2.61 2.19
C TYR A 190 -13.17 1.99 3.29
N TYR A 191 -13.22 2.54 4.50
CA TYR A 191 -12.61 1.93 5.66
C TYR A 191 -13.65 1.16 6.46
N ASN A 192 -13.48 -0.16 6.58
CA ASN A 192 -14.31 -1.00 7.44
C ASN A 192 -13.56 -1.41 8.70
N PRO A 193 -13.85 -0.80 9.86
CA PRO A 193 -13.19 -1.14 11.13
C PRO A 193 -13.53 -2.54 11.65
N LYS A 194 -14.57 -3.20 11.13
CA LYS A 194 -14.95 -4.58 11.50
C LYS A 194 -14.10 -5.61 10.77
N ALA A 195 -13.60 -5.29 9.57
CA ALA A 195 -12.61 -6.12 8.90
C ALA A 195 -11.27 -5.97 9.62
N VAL A 196 -10.90 -6.96 10.43
CA VAL A 196 -9.70 -6.89 11.28
C VAL A 196 -8.69 -7.93 10.88
N CYS A 197 -7.43 -7.50 10.70
CA CYS A 197 -6.29 -8.40 10.61
C CYS A 197 -5.17 -7.98 11.58
N TYR A 198 -4.42 -8.97 12.05
CA TYR A 198 -3.26 -8.79 12.92
C TYR A 198 -1.99 -8.89 12.09
N HIS A 199 -1.11 -7.90 12.16
CA HIS A 199 0.06 -7.78 11.29
C HIS A 199 1.36 -7.81 12.10
N LYS A 200 2.29 -8.69 11.71
CA LYS A 200 3.61 -8.88 12.37
C LYS A 200 4.65 -7.85 11.91
N ARG A 201 4.23 -6.69 11.51
CA ARG A 201 5.01 -5.61 10.87
C ARG A 201 6.53 -5.69 11.09
N GLY A 202 7.31 -5.55 10.02
CA GLY A 202 8.76 -5.49 10.08
C GLY A 202 9.46 -6.84 10.02
N ALA A 203 8.75 -7.95 9.79
CA ALA A 203 9.36 -9.27 9.64
C ALA A 203 10.40 -9.30 8.51
N THR A 204 10.16 -8.55 7.42
CA THR A 204 11.05 -8.52 6.24
C THR A 204 11.96 -7.27 6.19
N THR A 205 11.60 -6.17 6.86
CA THR A 205 12.23 -4.85 6.65
C THR A 205 13.17 -4.39 7.76
N LYS A 206 13.20 -5.06 8.92
CA LYS A 206 14.07 -4.66 10.07
C LYS A 206 15.55 -4.47 9.70
N THR A 207 16.04 -5.17 8.68
CA THR A 207 17.44 -5.13 8.24
C THR A 207 17.71 -4.19 7.06
N MET A 208 16.67 -3.57 6.48
CA MET A 208 16.76 -2.82 5.20
C MET A 208 16.51 -1.31 5.34
N THR A 209 16.66 -0.72 6.49
CA THR A 209 16.28 0.67 6.79
C THR A 209 16.84 1.71 5.80
N GLY A 210 18.09 1.57 5.36
CA GLY A 210 18.69 2.47 4.36
C GLY A 210 18.09 2.29 2.97
N PHE A 211 17.75 1.06 2.58
CA PHE A 211 17.14 0.76 1.28
C PHE A 211 15.69 1.30 1.23
N GLU A 212 14.93 1.08 2.28
CA GLU A 212 13.58 1.65 2.44
C GLU A 212 13.59 3.17 2.34
N THR A 213 14.47 3.84 3.12
CA THR A 213 14.64 5.29 3.09
C THR A 213 14.93 5.79 1.66
N MET A 214 15.82 5.11 0.94
CA MET A 214 16.16 5.45 -0.45
C MET A 214 14.95 5.33 -1.38
N LEU A 215 14.18 4.24 -1.27
CA LEU A 215 12.99 4.03 -2.10
C LEU A 215 11.89 5.05 -1.77
N CYS A 216 11.62 5.30 -0.49
CA CYS A 216 10.63 6.29 -0.07
C CYS A 216 10.95 7.70 -0.59
N GLU A 217 12.22 8.14 -0.51
CA GLU A 217 12.64 9.45 -1.05
C GLU A 217 12.49 9.54 -2.57
N LYS A 218 12.88 8.49 -3.29
CA LYS A 218 12.71 8.36 -4.74
C LYS A 218 11.23 8.42 -5.11
N ASN A 219 10.44 7.55 -4.53
CA ASN A 219 9.05 7.30 -4.90
C ASN A 219 8.14 8.49 -4.56
N LEU A 220 8.44 9.22 -3.46
CA LEU A 220 7.67 10.40 -3.09
C LEU A 220 7.71 11.52 -4.15
N ILE A 221 8.82 11.64 -4.88
CA ILE A 221 8.92 12.57 -6.03
C ILE A 221 7.95 12.13 -7.13
N ALA A 222 7.96 10.84 -7.48
CA ALA A 222 7.08 10.28 -8.50
C ALA A 222 5.59 10.41 -8.11
N VAL A 223 5.20 10.08 -6.88
CA VAL A 223 3.83 10.24 -6.36
C VAL A 223 3.34 11.67 -6.58
N ARG A 224 4.12 12.66 -6.15
CA ARG A 224 3.73 14.07 -6.25
C ARG A 224 3.64 14.54 -7.71
N LEU A 225 4.65 14.26 -8.51
CA LEU A 225 4.69 14.67 -9.90
C LEU A 225 3.57 14.07 -10.74
N LYS A 226 3.24 12.80 -10.52
CA LYS A 226 2.21 12.09 -11.28
C LYS A 226 0.80 12.56 -10.91
N ASN A 227 0.53 12.73 -9.61
CA ASN A 227 -0.83 12.72 -9.09
C ASN A 227 -1.36 14.10 -8.67
N TYR A 228 -0.51 15.02 -8.17
CA TYR A 228 -1.00 16.33 -7.74
C TYR A 228 -1.50 17.15 -8.93
N PRO A 229 -2.64 17.88 -8.83
CA PRO A 229 -3.00 18.92 -9.80
C PRO A 229 -1.85 19.93 -9.97
N PHE A 230 -1.67 20.45 -11.19
CA PHE A 230 -0.48 21.26 -11.50
C PHE A 230 -0.33 22.48 -10.59
N LEU A 231 -1.40 23.24 -10.38
CA LEU A 231 -1.36 24.42 -9.50
C LEU A 231 -1.11 24.04 -8.04
N THR A 232 -1.72 22.95 -7.57
CA THR A 232 -1.50 22.40 -6.22
C THR A 232 -0.04 21.97 -6.04
N LEU A 233 0.54 21.32 -7.07
CA LEU A 233 1.96 20.93 -7.07
C LEU A 233 2.88 22.12 -6.91
N LEU A 234 2.66 23.19 -7.71
CA LEU A 234 3.43 24.44 -7.63
C LEU A 234 3.29 25.11 -6.25
N LYS A 235 2.06 25.27 -5.77
CA LYS A 235 1.74 25.85 -4.46
C LYS A 235 2.41 25.11 -3.29
N CYS A 236 2.48 23.77 -3.38
CA CYS A 236 3.03 22.92 -2.31
C CYS A 236 4.54 22.69 -2.42
N SER A 237 5.17 22.96 -3.58
CA SER A 237 6.59 22.64 -3.81
C SER A 237 7.56 23.28 -2.80
N PRO A 238 7.39 24.54 -2.32
CA PRO A 238 8.26 25.10 -1.29
C PRO A 238 8.16 24.32 0.03
N TYR A 239 6.96 23.89 0.39
CA TYR A 239 6.75 23.10 1.61
C TYR A 239 7.38 21.71 1.53
N PHE A 240 7.35 21.09 0.34
CA PHE A 240 8.03 19.81 0.12
C PHE A 240 9.54 19.91 0.35
N MET A 241 10.15 21.02 -0.06
CA MET A 241 11.56 21.29 0.21
C MET A 241 11.82 21.47 1.70
N ILE A 242 11.01 22.27 2.39
CA ILE A 242 11.14 22.50 3.84
C ILE A 242 11.02 21.17 4.61
N VAL A 243 10.01 20.35 4.30
CA VAL A 243 9.80 19.05 4.95
C VAL A 243 11.00 18.12 4.70
N ARG A 244 11.55 18.12 3.47
CA ARG A 244 12.75 17.34 3.14
C ARG A 244 13.97 17.80 3.93
N ILE A 245 14.24 19.11 3.98
CA ILE A 245 15.37 19.66 4.75
C ILE A 245 15.24 19.26 6.22
N LYS A 246 14.05 19.41 6.84
CA LYS A 246 13.80 18.97 8.23
C LYS A 246 14.07 17.48 8.43
N ARG A 247 13.63 16.62 7.48
CA ARG A 247 13.87 15.18 7.54
C ARG A 247 15.37 14.86 7.45
N TYR A 248 16.10 15.51 6.55
CA TYR A 248 17.54 15.31 6.38
C TYR A 248 18.31 15.77 7.61
N TYR A 249 17.92 16.88 8.19
CA TYR A 249 18.47 17.34 9.49
C TYR A 249 18.22 16.30 10.58
N ASN A 250 17.01 15.72 10.67
CA ASN A 250 16.71 14.67 11.65
C ASN A 250 17.54 13.40 11.40
N PHE A 251 17.78 12.99 10.17
CA PHE A 251 18.66 11.86 9.88
C PHE A 251 20.07 12.09 10.38
N LEU A 252 20.63 13.28 10.18
CA LEU A 252 21.97 13.63 10.65
C LEU A 252 22.08 13.71 12.18
N THR A 253 21.07 14.27 12.85
CA THR A 253 21.16 14.60 14.28
C THR A 253 20.57 13.53 15.19
N LYS A 254 19.58 12.76 14.73
CA LYS A 254 18.82 11.83 15.60
C LYS A 254 18.96 10.35 15.19
N HIS A 255 19.49 10.07 14.00
CA HIS A 255 19.57 8.69 13.48
C HIS A 255 21.01 8.32 13.09
N SER A 256 21.31 8.32 11.80
CA SER A 256 22.65 7.96 11.30
C SER A 256 23.00 8.66 9.99
N SER A 257 24.30 8.91 9.78
CA SER A 257 24.81 9.39 8.50
C SER A 257 24.52 8.45 7.33
N SER A 258 24.40 7.14 7.58
CA SER A 258 24.03 6.15 6.58
C SER A 258 22.60 6.36 6.06
N LEU A 259 21.63 6.65 6.93
CA LEU A 259 20.26 6.97 6.53
C LEU A 259 20.20 8.30 5.76
N PHE A 260 20.95 9.30 6.17
CA PHE A 260 21.08 10.54 5.42
C PHE A 260 21.60 10.29 4.01
N MET A 261 22.69 9.54 3.85
CA MET A 261 23.24 9.21 2.53
C MET A 261 22.26 8.42 1.67
N SER A 262 21.51 7.50 2.26
CA SER A 262 20.45 6.74 1.59
C SER A 262 19.32 7.65 1.11
N ALA A 263 18.91 8.62 1.91
CA ALA A 263 17.90 9.61 1.54
C ALA A 263 18.38 10.49 0.38
N VAL A 264 19.61 10.99 0.45
CA VAL A 264 20.23 11.79 -0.63
C VAL A 264 20.30 10.99 -1.93
N LYS A 265 20.75 9.72 -1.87
CA LYS A 265 20.78 8.82 -3.02
C LYS A 265 19.38 8.61 -3.61
N GLY A 266 18.37 8.41 -2.77
CA GLY A 266 16.97 8.28 -3.19
C GLY A 266 16.47 9.53 -3.90
N TYR A 267 16.77 10.71 -3.36
CA TYR A 267 16.39 11.97 -3.97
C TYR A 267 16.97 12.13 -5.39
N PHE A 268 18.26 11.91 -5.56
CA PHE A 268 18.88 12.00 -6.90
C PHE A 268 18.32 10.97 -7.87
N LYS A 269 18.07 9.74 -7.44
CA LYS A 269 17.38 8.74 -8.26
C LYS A 269 15.99 9.21 -8.67
N GLY A 270 15.23 9.82 -7.76
CA GLY A 270 13.91 10.37 -8.07
C GLY A 270 13.96 11.52 -9.07
N LEU A 271 14.99 12.40 -9.02
CA LEU A 271 15.20 13.45 -10.00
C LEU A 271 15.45 12.87 -11.40
N LEU A 272 16.23 11.81 -11.52
CA LEU A 272 16.51 11.14 -12.81
C LEU A 272 15.24 10.51 -13.41
N GLU A 273 14.25 10.15 -12.60
CA GLU A 273 12.99 9.57 -13.06
C GLU A 273 11.90 10.63 -13.38
N ILE A 274 12.18 11.93 -13.22
CA ILE A 274 11.22 13.00 -13.54
C ILE A 274 10.64 12.89 -14.95
N PRO A 275 11.41 12.69 -16.03
CA PRO A 275 10.84 12.61 -17.39
C PRO A 275 9.85 11.46 -17.53
N LYS A 276 10.12 10.32 -16.87
CA LYS A 276 9.25 9.15 -16.86
C LYS A 276 7.94 9.43 -16.08
N SER A 277 8.06 10.06 -14.92
CA SER A 277 6.91 10.47 -14.10
C SER A 277 6.02 11.46 -14.83
N LEU A 278 6.58 12.43 -15.56
CA LEU A 278 5.82 13.41 -16.34
C LEU A 278 5.09 12.78 -17.54
N ARG A 279 5.66 11.73 -18.17
CA ARG A 279 4.95 10.96 -19.21
C ARG A 279 3.73 10.25 -18.62
N LYS A 280 3.87 9.57 -17.48
CA LYS A 280 2.78 8.89 -16.77
C LYS A 280 1.71 9.89 -16.30
N ARG A 281 2.12 11.08 -15.82
CA ARG A 281 1.21 12.15 -15.43
C ARG A 281 0.18 12.48 -16.50
N LYS A 282 0.57 12.50 -17.78
CA LYS A 282 -0.35 12.84 -18.88
C LYS A 282 -1.58 11.90 -18.90
N PHE A 283 -1.36 10.62 -18.70
CA PHE A 283 -2.45 9.61 -18.65
C PHE A 283 -3.29 9.78 -17.38
N ILE A 284 -2.64 9.88 -16.21
CA ILE A 284 -3.32 10.00 -14.92
C ILE A 284 -4.17 11.27 -14.85
N GLN A 285 -3.65 12.41 -15.28
CA GLN A 285 -4.40 13.66 -15.23
C GLN A 285 -5.50 13.73 -16.30
N LYS A 286 -5.41 12.93 -17.38
CA LYS A 286 -6.48 12.82 -18.39
C LYS A 286 -7.70 12.06 -17.85
N SER A 287 -7.52 11.07 -16.96
CA SER A 287 -8.61 10.32 -16.32
C SER A 287 -9.29 11.09 -15.18
N ARG A 288 -8.89 12.35 -14.93
CA ARG A 288 -9.41 13.10 -13.79
C ARG A 288 -10.86 13.51 -13.99
N THR A 289 -11.74 13.04 -13.10
CA THR A 289 -13.16 13.38 -13.01
C THR A 289 -13.49 14.33 -11.85
N VAL A 290 -12.59 14.46 -10.87
CA VAL A 290 -12.79 15.26 -9.66
C VAL A 290 -12.11 16.63 -9.74
N SER A 291 -12.57 17.58 -8.92
CA SER A 291 -11.96 18.91 -8.82
C SER A 291 -10.62 18.89 -8.08
N SER A 292 -9.79 19.92 -8.30
CA SER A 292 -8.56 20.09 -7.51
C SER A 292 -8.86 20.34 -6.04
N GLU A 293 -9.94 21.02 -5.73
CA GLU A 293 -10.40 21.29 -4.37
C GLU A 293 -10.77 20.00 -3.62
N TYR A 294 -11.47 19.06 -4.29
CA TYR A 294 -11.74 17.73 -3.72
C TYR A 294 -10.45 17.04 -3.30
N LEU A 295 -9.46 17.01 -4.21
CA LEU A 295 -8.16 16.38 -3.93
C LEU A 295 -7.42 17.10 -2.80
N GLU A 296 -7.42 18.44 -2.76
CA GLU A 296 -6.82 19.20 -1.66
C GLU A 296 -7.52 18.93 -0.32
N ASN A 297 -8.82 18.67 -0.33
CA ASN A 297 -9.61 18.38 0.87
C ASN A 297 -9.35 16.98 1.43
N ILE A 298 -9.16 15.97 0.58
CA ILE A 298 -8.87 14.61 1.03
C ILE A 298 -7.42 14.43 1.48
N LEU A 299 -6.53 15.36 1.13
CA LEU A 299 -5.12 15.38 1.50
C LEU A 299 -4.83 16.24 2.75
N LYS A 300 -5.77 16.39 3.65
CA LYS A 300 -5.61 17.24 4.87
C LYS A 300 -4.88 16.55 5.99
#